data_b52b2d5d04a16537ed943f10badd1a13
#
_entry.id   b52b2d5d04a16537ed943f10badd1a13
#
_cell.length_a   1.000
_cell.length_b   1.000
_cell.length_c   1.000
_cell.angle_alpha   90.00
_cell.angle_beta   90.00
_cell.angle_gamma   90.00
#
_symmetry.space_group_name_H-M   'P 1'
#
loop_
_entity.id
_entity.type
_entity.pdbx_description
1 polymer ?
#
loop_
_entity_poly.entity_id
_entity_poly.type
_entity_poly.pdbx_seq_one_letter_code
_entity_poly.pdbx_strand_id
1 'polypeptide(L)'
;DIQPKATEYIPEMIELIVELIEKDFAYEKEGHVLFHVPTYQNYGKLSKRNRDEQIAGSRVEVAPFKKDPADFVLWKPSTDEQPGWESPWGVGRPGWHTECSAMSKKTLGLPFDIHGGGRDLIFPHHENEIAQSCCTSASIDEPDSYAKYWMHNGFVTINGEKMAKSLGNIILVKDLAENYHGEVIRLALLSSHYRQGLDWNEKVIHQANKLINKLYEIKDNLDGITISDKNENNLDAISILMDDLNTPGLITELNNICLLYTSPSPRDAL
;
A
#
# COMPACT_ATOMS: atom_id res chain seq x y z
N ASP A 1 -0.05 -18.21 -4.30
CA ASP A 1 0.23 -17.03 -3.47
C ASP A 1 1.34 -17.35 -2.47
N ILE A 2 2.24 -16.40 -2.23
CA ILE A 2 3.35 -16.51 -1.31
C ILE A 2 3.08 -15.59 -0.11
N GLN A 3 3.27 -16.13 1.11
CA GLN A 3 3.19 -15.37 2.36
C GLN A 3 4.53 -15.50 3.09
N PRO A 4 5.54 -14.67 2.73
CA PRO A 4 6.87 -14.78 3.28
C PRO A 4 6.89 -14.33 4.73
N LYS A 5 7.66 -15.02 5.57
CA LYS A 5 7.91 -14.63 6.96
C LYS A 5 9.33 -14.09 7.07
N ALA A 6 9.50 -12.88 7.56
CA ALA A 6 10.80 -12.22 7.67
C ALA A 6 11.88 -13.10 8.32
N THR A 7 11.51 -13.88 9.34
CA THR A 7 12.41 -14.77 10.06
C THR A 7 12.95 -15.95 9.23
N GLU A 8 12.34 -16.24 8.08
CA GLU A 8 12.77 -17.30 7.16
C GLU A 8 13.72 -16.75 6.08
N TYR A 9 13.93 -15.42 5.99
CA TYR A 9 14.73 -14.76 4.95
C TYR A 9 15.94 -14.00 5.51
N ILE A 10 16.39 -14.32 6.72
CA ILE A 10 17.56 -13.68 7.34
C ILE A 10 18.83 -13.82 6.49
N PRO A 11 19.14 -14.98 5.90
CA PRO A 11 20.30 -15.12 5.01
C PRO A 11 20.24 -14.15 3.82
N GLU A 12 19.11 -14.02 3.15
CA GLU A 12 18.92 -13.12 2.01
C GLU A 12 19.06 -11.65 2.42
N MET A 13 18.62 -11.27 3.63
CA MET A 13 18.82 -9.93 4.17
C MET A 13 20.30 -9.64 4.43
N ILE A 14 21.05 -10.60 4.97
CA ILE A 14 22.48 -10.47 5.19
C ILE A 14 23.22 -10.35 3.85
N GLU A 15 22.87 -11.19 2.86
CA GLU A 15 23.44 -11.13 1.50
C GLU A 15 23.22 -9.74 0.87
N LEU A 16 22.00 -9.20 0.97
CA LEU A 16 21.67 -7.86 0.49
C LEU A 16 22.54 -6.78 1.14
N ILE A 17 22.72 -6.86 2.45
CA ILE A 17 23.53 -5.89 3.21
C ILE A 17 25.01 -6.00 2.84
N VAL A 18 25.54 -7.20 2.71
CA VAL A 18 26.93 -7.44 2.26
C VAL A 18 27.16 -6.81 0.89
N GLU A 19 26.23 -7.06 -0.07
CA GLU A 19 26.30 -6.47 -1.41
C GLU A 19 26.31 -4.92 -1.37
N LEU A 20 25.51 -4.31 -0.49
CA LEU A 20 25.49 -2.86 -0.31
C LEU A 20 26.80 -2.31 0.26
N ILE A 21 27.44 -3.04 1.18
CA ILE A 21 28.75 -2.65 1.72
C ILE A 21 29.84 -2.77 0.66
N GLU A 22 29.88 -3.88 -0.09
CA GLU A 22 30.85 -4.11 -1.16
C GLU A 22 30.78 -3.06 -2.28
N LYS A 23 29.61 -2.47 -2.48
CA LYS A 23 29.37 -1.39 -3.45
C LYS A 23 29.47 0.03 -2.87
N ASP A 24 29.96 0.19 -1.64
CA ASP A 24 30.12 1.46 -0.93
C ASP A 24 28.82 2.24 -0.66
N PHE A 25 27.66 1.61 -0.71
CA PHE A 25 26.38 2.21 -0.33
C PHE A 25 26.04 2.07 1.15
N ALA A 26 26.73 1.17 1.86
CA ALA A 26 26.53 0.96 3.28
C ALA A 26 27.86 0.89 4.02
N TYR A 27 27.80 1.08 5.34
CA TYR A 27 28.96 0.99 6.20
C TYR A 27 28.59 0.39 7.57
N GLU A 28 29.55 -0.28 8.20
CA GLU A 28 29.45 -0.77 9.57
C GLU A 28 30.05 0.26 10.54
N LYS A 29 29.37 0.47 11.66
CA LYS A 29 29.89 1.23 12.79
C LYS A 29 29.27 0.78 14.11
N GLU A 30 30.08 0.38 15.05
CA GLU A 30 29.65 -0.05 16.39
C GLU A 30 28.62 -1.19 16.37
N GLY A 31 28.82 -2.18 15.49
CA GLY A 31 27.93 -3.30 15.30
C GLY A 31 26.62 -2.97 14.56
N HIS A 32 26.41 -1.71 14.17
CA HIS A 32 25.32 -1.30 13.30
C HIS A 32 25.77 -1.25 11.85
N VAL A 33 24.93 -1.68 10.94
CA VAL A 33 25.13 -1.40 9.51
C VAL A 33 24.09 -0.39 9.04
N LEU A 34 24.56 0.65 8.38
CA LEU A 34 23.73 1.75 7.91
C LEU A 34 23.88 1.94 6.40
N PHE A 35 22.77 2.23 5.74
CA PHE A 35 22.79 2.74 4.38
C PHE A 35 23.21 4.21 4.39
N HIS A 36 24.16 4.57 3.52
CA HIS A 36 24.66 5.94 3.41
C HIS A 36 23.88 6.72 2.34
N VAL A 37 22.81 7.40 2.73
CA VAL A 37 21.88 8.06 1.83
C VAL A 37 22.53 8.99 0.80
N PRO A 38 23.58 9.80 1.13
CA PRO A 38 24.24 10.66 0.14
C PRO A 38 24.88 9.94 -1.05
N THR A 39 25.13 8.63 -0.97
CA THR A 39 25.70 7.85 -2.07
C THR A 39 24.68 7.51 -3.16
N TYR A 40 23.36 7.55 -2.85
CA TYR A 40 22.30 7.30 -3.80
C TYR A 40 21.60 8.59 -4.23
N GLN A 41 21.98 9.12 -5.39
CA GLN A 41 21.52 10.43 -5.89
C GLN A 41 20.02 10.49 -6.18
N ASN A 42 19.39 9.34 -6.42
CA ASN A 42 17.95 9.25 -6.72
C ASN A 42 17.07 9.17 -5.47
N TYR A 43 17.66 9.23 -4.27
CA TYR A 43 16.90 9.18 -3.02
C TYR A 43 15.92 10.35 -2.89
N GLY A 44 14.66 10.05 -2.63
CA GLY A 44 13.57 11.03 -2.56
C GLY A 44 12.75 11.17 -3.83
N LYS A 45 13.06 10.46 -4.91
CA LYS A 45 12.29 10.53 -6.17
C LYS A 45 10.85 10.04 -6.05
N LEU A 46 10.60 8.98 -5.29
CA LEU A 46 9.25 8.47 -5.06
C LEU A 46 8.45 9.44 -4.18
N SER A 47 9.01 9.84 -3.06
CA SER A 47 8.35 10.68 -2.06
C SER A 47 8.27 12.15 -2.47
N LYS A 48 9.09 12.58 -3.44
CA LYS A 48 9.27 13.97 -3.90
C LYS A 48 9.68 14.92 -2.76
N ARG A 49 10.35 14.39 -1.73
CA ARG A 49 10.84 15.15 -0.58
C ARG A 49 12.20 15.74 -0.84
N ASN A 50 12.37 17.01 -0.47
CA ASN A 50 13.69 17.65 -0.44
C ASN A 50 14.52 17.15 0.76
N ARG A 51 15.78 17.54 0.82
CA ARG A 51 16.75 17.07 1.83
C ARG A 51 16.31 17.33 3.27
N ASP A 52 15.81 18.53 3.56
CA ASP A 52 15.38 18.90 4.92
C ASP A 52 14.14 18.10 5.36
N GLU A 53 13.22 17.88 4.45
CA GLU A 53 12.04 17.04 4.68
C GLU A 53 12.40 15.55 4.86
N GLN A 54 13.43 15.07 4.19
CA GLN A 54 13.96 13.70 4.36
C GLN A 54 14.53 13.53 5.77
N ILE A 55 15.34 14.47 6.24
CA ILE A 55 15.94 14.45 7.59
C ILE A 55 14.84 14.54 8.65
N ALA A 56 13.91 15.48 8.52
CA ALA A 56 12.79 15.65 9.45
C ALA A 56 11.87 14.42 9.50
N GLY A 57 11.67 13.75 8.37
CA GLY A 57 10.79 12.59 8.24
C GLY A 57 11.43 11.26 8.64
N SER A 58 12.73 11.19 8.86
CA SER A 58 13.44 9.95 9.22
C SER A 58 13.08 9.39 10.61
N ARG A 59 12.35 10.15 11.44
CA ARG A 59 11.81 9.78 12.77
C ARG A 59 12.79 9.16 13.77
N VAL A 60 14.07 9.20 13.47
CA VAL A 60 15.10 8.60 14.32
C VAL A 60 16.01 9.71 14.84
N GLU A 61 16.24 9.74 16.16
CA GLU A 61 17.28 10.58 16.74
C GLU A 61 18.59 10.38 15.98
N VAL A 62 19.31 11.48 15.74
CA VAL A 62 20.60 11.42 15.08
C VAL A 62 21.57 10.70 16.01
N ALA A 63 21.67 9.39 15.81
CA ALA A 63 22.60 8.58 16.60
C ALA A 63 24.05 8.98 16.26
N PRO A 64 24.95 9.06 17.25
CA PRO A 64 26.33 9.57 17.08
C PRO A 64 27.18 8.74 16.10
N PHE A 65 26.75 7.53 15.79
CA PHE A 65 27.42 6.65 14.83
C PHE A 65 26.99 6.87 13.36
N LYS A 66 26.00 7.73 13.07
CA LYS A 66 25.61 8.06 11.69
C LYS A 66 26.61 9.01 11.04
N LYS A 67 26.99 8.75 9.77
CA LYS A 67 27.77 9.69 8.94
C LYS A 67 26.92 10.85 8.46
N ASP A 68 25.63 10.59 8.19
CA ASP A 68 24.66 11.56 7.73
C ASP A 68 23.33 11.38 8.48
N PRO A 69 22.62 12.46 8.86
CA PRO A 69 21.35 12.36 9.58
C PRO A 69 20.27 11.53 8.89
N ALA A 70 20.28 11.48 7.56
CA ALA A 70 19.31 10.69 6.79
C ALA A 70 19.67 9.21 6.67
N ASP A 71 20.90 8.80 7.07
CA ASP A 71 21.29 7.40 7.02
C ASP A 71 20.33 6.54 7.84
N PHE A 72 20.01 5.35 7.33
CA PHE A 72 19.06 4.46 7.98
C PHE A 72 19.66 3.08 8.24
N VAL A 73 19.13 2.41 9.26
CA VAL A 73 19.66 1.15 9.76
C VAL A 73 19.27 0.00 8.82
N LEU A 74 20.26 -0.80 8.41
CA LEU A 74 20.12 -2.06 7.70
C LEU A 74 20.23 -3.26 8.66
N TRP A 75 21.12 -3.16 9.65
CA TRP A 75 21.33 -4.16 10.70
C TRP A 75 21.65 -3.46 12.02
N LYS A 76 21.14 -3.99 13.13
CA LYS A 76 21.41 -3.48 14.47
C LYS A 76 21.65 -4.60 15.46
N PRO A 77 22.56 -4.41 16.44
CA PRO A 77 22.80 -5.39 17.50
C PRO A 77 21.52 -5.75 18.25
N SER A 78 21.41 -7.00 18.67
CA SER A 78 20.37 -7.48 19.58
C SER A 78 20.94 -7.68 20.97
N THR A 79 20.13 -7.42 21.99
CA THR A 79 20.39 -7.79 23.38
C THR A 79 19.86 -9.20 23.64
N ASP A 80 20.23 -9.79 24.78
CA ASP A 80 19.77 -11.13 25.19
C ASP A 80 18.24 -11.24 25.29
N GLU A 81 17.55 -10.12 25.47
CA GLU A 81 16.09 -10.04 25.59
C GLU A 81 15.38 -9.88 24.22
N GLN A 82 16.13 -9.73 23.13
CA GLN A 82 15.61 -9.45 21.79
C GLN A 82 15.96 -10.59 20.84
N PRO A 83 15.10 -10.86 19.85
CA PRO A 83 15.46 -11.76 18.76
C PRO A 83 16.77 -11.31 18.10
N GLY A 84 17.66 -12.25 17.82
CA GLY A 84 18.94 -11.99 17.17
C GLY A 84 19.38 -13.18 16.34
N TRP A 85 20.08 -12.89 15.25
CA TRP A 85 20.67 -13.87 14.35
C TRP A 85 22.15 -13.56 14.15
N GLU A 86 22.94 -14.61 13.96
CA GLU A 86 24.36 -14.46 13.63
C GLU A 86 24.54 -13.75 12.29
N SER A 87 25.49 -12.82 12.24
CA SER A 87 25.87 -12.09 11.04
C SER A 87 27.36 -11.74 11.05
N PRO A 88 27.94 -11.28 9.92
CA PRO A 88 29.32 -10.78 9.89
C PRO A 88 29.61 -9.62 10.87
N TRP A 89 28.56 -8.91 11.31
CA TRP A 89 28.64 -7.75 12.21
C TRP A 89 28.26 -8.10 13.67
N GLY A 90 28.15 -9.41 13.98
CA GLY A 90 27.73 -9.93 15.28
C GLY A 90 26.24 -10.28 15.33
N VAL A 91 25.80 -10.73 16.52
CA VAL A 91 24.40 -11.09 16.76
C VAL A 91 23.53 -9.85 16.72
N GLY A 92 22.52 -9.89 15.83
CA GLY A 92 21.67 -8.72 15.62
C GLY A 92 20.40 -9.05 14.85
N ARG A 93 19.73 -8.03 14.39
CA ARG A 93 18.49 -8.10 13.62
C ARG A 93 18.45 -7.10 12.47
N PRO A 94 17.71 -7.41 11.38
CA PRO A 94 17.59 -6.50 10.24
C PRO A 94 16.83 -5.22 10.62
N GLY A 95 17.09 -4.16 9.85
CA GLY A 95 16.22 -3.00 9.78
C GLY A 95 14.93 -3.35 9.07
N TRP A 96 13.84 -2.72 9.46
CA TRP A 96 12.48 -2.99 8.94
C TRP A 96 12.39 -2.96 7.39
N HIS A 97 13.11 -2.07 6.72
CA HIS A 97 13.06 -1.93 5.27
C HIS A 97 13.78 -3.07 4.54
N THR A 98 14.83 -3.61 5.15
CA THR A 98 15.64 -4.70 4.60
C THR A 98 14.83 -5.99 4.42
N GLU A 99 13.85 -6.21 5.31
CA GLU A 99 12.97 -7.38 5.24
C GLU A 99 12.21 -7.42 3.91
N CYS A 100 11.51 -6.32 3.58
CA CYS A 100 10.72 -6.24 2.36
C CYS A 100 11.59 -6.26 1.09
N SER A 101 12.73 -5.56 1.10
CA SER A 101 13.66 -5.55 -0.05
C SER A 101 14.18 -6.94 -0.37
N ALA A 102 14.66 -7.67 0.65
CA ALA A 102 15.20 -9.03 0.47
C ALA A 102 14.11 -10.03 0.06
N MET A 103 12.95 -10.00 0.73
CA MET A 103 11.84 -10.90 0.42
C MET A 103 11.29 -10.68 -0.99
N SER A 104 11.12 -9.42 -1.41
CA SER A 104 10.65 -9.09 -2.77
C SER A 104 11.64 -9.54 -3.82
N LYS A 105 12.94 -9.25 -3.67
CA LYS A 105 14.01 -9.68 -4.57
C LYS A 105 14.02 -11.20 -4.71
N LYS A 106 13.88 -11.94 -3.61
CA LYS A 106 13.93 -13.41 -3.60
C LYS A 106 12.71 -14.07 -4.21
N THR A 107 11.52 -13.55 -3.94
CA THR A 107 10.26 -14.20 -4.31
C THR A 107 9.73 -13.79 -5.67
N LEU A 108 9.94 -12.53 -6.07
CA LEU A 108 9.40 -11.95 -7.29
C LEU A 108 10.46 -11.65 -8.35
N GLY A 109 11.72 -11.49 -7.94
CA GLY A 109 12.76 -10.93 -8.79
C GLY A 109 12.62 -9.41 -8.91
N LEU A 110 13.58 -8.75 -9.60
CA LEU A 110 13.56 -7.30 -9.84
C LEU A 110 13.70 -7.00 -11.33
N PRO A 111 12.95 -6.01 -11.87
CA PRO A 111 11.82 -5.33 -11.22
C PRO A 111 10.57 -6.21 -11.20
N PHE A 112 9.74 -6.07 -10.18
CA PHE A 112 8.40 -6.68 -10.17
C PHE A 112 7.33 -5.66 -10.60
N ASP A 113 6.08 -6.13 -10.81
CA ASP A 113 5.08 -5.28 -11.47
C ASP A 113 4.48 -4.23 -10.55
N ILE A 114 3.95 -4.62 -9.38
CA ILE A 114 3.19 -3.71 -8.51
C ILE A 114 3.70 -3.80 -7.08
N HIS A 115 4.03 -2.65 -6.48
CA HIS A 115 4.29 -2.50 -5.05
C HIS A 115 3.21 -1.62 -4.42
N GLY A 116 2.60 -2.09 -3.35
CA GLY A 116 1.50 -1.41 -2.70
C GLY A 116 1.68 -1.22 -1.20
N GLY A 117 1.03 -0.19 -0.66
CA GLY A 117 1.03 0.06 0.78
C GLY A 117 0.21 1.28 1.18
N GLY A 118 0.25 1.64 2.46
CA GLY A 118 -0.35 2.88 2.93
C GLY A 118 0.45 4.11 2.49
N ARG A 119 -0.21 5.25 2.37
CA ARG A 119 0.44 6.52 2.02
C ARG A 119 1.58 6.90 2.97
N ASP A 120 1.51 6.47 4.22
CA ASP A 120 2.54 6.67 5.24
C ASP A 120 3.82 5.87 4.99
N LEU A 121 3.74 4.81 4.19
CA LEU A 121 4.89 3.99 3.81
C LEU A 121 5.71 4.59 2.66
N ILE A 122 5.16 5.56 1.90
CA ILE A 122 5.91 6.22 0.82
C ILE A 122 7.27 6.69 1.33
N PHE A 123 7.28 7.32 2.52
CA PHE A 123 8.49 7.76 3.18
C PHE A 123 8.43 7.49 4.70
N PRO A 124 9.46 6.92 5.31
CA PRO A 124 10.74 6.53 4.67
C PRO A 124 10.76 5.12 4.07
N HIS A 125 9.74 4.26 4.33
CA HIS A 125 9.80 2.82 4.09
C HIS A 125 10.07 2.45 2.63
N HIS A 126 9.18 2.80 1.71
CA HIS A 126 9.33 2.47 0.29
C HIS A 126 10.52 3.19 -0.37
N GLU A 127 10.82 4.42 0.05
CA GLU A 127 12.02 5.12 -0.44
C GLU A 127 13.30 4.38 -0.04
N ASN A 128 13.35 3.82 1.18
CA ASN A 128 14.48 3.03 1.65
C ASN A 128 14.57 1.68 0.93
N GLU A 129 13.45 1.05 0.63
CA GLU A 129 13.43 -0.20 -0.17
C GLU A 129 13.96 0.04 -1.59
N ILE A 130 13.58 1.14 -2.24
CA ILE A 130 14.11 1.54 -3.54
C ILE A 130 15.62 1.71 -3.46
N ALA A 131 16.11 2.46 -2.47
CA ALA A 131 17.54 2.70 -2.30
C ALA A 131 18.32 1.39 -2.14
N GLN A 132 17.85 0.47 -1.28
CA GLN A 132 18.48 -0.84 -1.06
C GLN A 132 18.49 -1.68 -2.35
N SER A 133 17.35 -1.75 -3.05
CA SER A 133 17.17 -2.65 -4.18
C SER A 133 17.84 -2.12 -5.45
N CYS A 134 17.74 -0.83 -5.74
CA CYS A 134 18.39 -0.23 -6.90
C CYS A 134 19.91 -0.27 -6.78
N CYS A 135 20.47 0.00 -5.59
CA CYS A 135 21.91 -0.06 -5.38
C CYS A 135 22.50 -1.47 -5.47
N THR A 136 21.68 -2.52 -5.35
CA THR A 136 22.10 -3.91 -5.59
C THR A 136 21.72 -4.43 -6.98
N SER A 137 20.99 -3.67 -7.78
CA SER A 137 20.66 -4.05 -9.15
C SER A 137 21.71 -3.61 -10.17
N ALA A 138 21.60 -4.07 -11.40
CA ALA A 138 22.45 -3.65 -12.50
C ALA A 138 22.14 -2.22 -13.01
N SER A 139 20.99 -1.66 -12.64
CA SER A 139 20.47 -0.37 -13.13
C SER A 139 20.23 0.60 -11.98
N ILE A 140 21.32 1.05 -11.35
CA ILE A 140 21.30 1.96 -10.17
C ILE A 140 20.53 3.26 -10.43
N ASP A 141 20.61 3.78 -11.65
CA ASP A 141 20.08 5.10 -12.02
C ASP A 141 18.57 5.09 -12.31
N GLU A 142 17.94 3.92 -12.34
CA GLU A 142 16.53 3.76 -12.67
C GLU A 142 15.72 3.38 -11.42
N PRO A 143 14.93 4.31 -10.81
CA PRO A 143 14.05 3.99 -9.67
C PRO A 143 13.05 2.86 -9.98
N ASP A 144 12.67 2.71 -11.25
CA ASP A 144 11.76 1.67 -11.74
C ASP A 144 12.41 0.27 -11.75
N SER A 145 13.70 0.16 -11.40
CA SER A 145 14.37 -1.14 -11.29
C SER A 145 13.98 -1.94 -10.04
N TYR A 146 13.18 -1.38 -9.15
CA TYR A 146 12.57 -2.09 -8.02
C TYR A 146 11.14 -2.53 -8.32
N ALA A 147 10.23 -1.57 -8.57
CA ALA A 147 8.83 -1.85 -8.93
C ALA A 147 8.35 -0.90 -10.03
N LYS A 148 7.61 -1.44 -11.01
CA LYS A 148 7.11 -0.67 -12.17
C LYS A 148 5.95 0.26 -11.80
N TYR A 149 5.06 -0.19 -10.92
CA TYR A 149 3.87 0.56 -10.49
C TYR A 149 3.76 0.62 -8.98
N TRP A 150 3.38 1.79 -8.48
CA TRP A 150 3.21 2.07 -7.06
C TRP A 150 1.76 2.38 -6.73
N MET A 151 1.18 1.64 -5.79
CA MET A 151 -0.19 1.85 -5.33
C MET A 151 -0.18 2.23 -3.84
N HIS A 152 -0.61 3.45 -3.52
CA HIS A 152 -0.66 3.93 -2.14
C HIS A 152 -2.07 4.28 -1.72
N ASN A 153 -2.57 3.59 -0.69
CA ASN A 153 -3.89 3.82 -0.14
C ASN A 153 -3.93 5.03 0.78
N GLY A 154 -5.04 5.77 0.73
CA GLY A 154 -5.38 6.72 1.76
C GLY A 154 -5.72 6.04 3.10
N PHE A 155 -5.87 6.85 4.15
CA PHE A 155 -6.22 6.36 5.49
C PHE A 155 -7.73 6.16 5.63
N VAL A 156 -8.11 5.25 6.54
CA VAL A 156 -9.47 5.16 7.05
C VAL A 156 -9.52 5.90 8.40
N THR A 157 -10.42 6.88 8.49
CA THR A 157 -10.78 7.57 9.73
C THR A 157 -12.12 7.05 10.22
N ILE A 158 -12.44 7.26 11.49
CA ILE A 158 -13.71 6.90 12.09
C ILE A 158 -14.34 8.18 12.64
N ASN A 159 -15.45 8.61 12.02
CA ASN A 159 -16.12 9.88 12.38
C ASN A 159 -15.16 11.08 12.40
N GLY A 160 -14.28 11.18 11.42
CA GLY A 160 -13.28 12.24 11.28
C GLY A 160 -12.01 12.05 12.11
N GLU A 161 -11.95 11.06 12.99
CA GLU A 161 -10.80 10.80 13.85
C GLU A 161 -9.93 9.66 13.34
N LYS A 162 -8.62 9.76 13.58
CA LYS A 162 -7.69 8.68 13.25
C LYS A 162 -8.07 7.40 14.02
N MET A 163 -8.15 6.28 13.33
CA MET A 163 -8.31 4.97 13.98
C MET A 163 -7.08 4.64 14.82
N ALA A 164 -7.23 4.50 16.13
CA ALA A 164 -6.13 4.20 17.05
C ALA A 164 -6.58 3.36 18.25
N LYS A 165 -5.73 2.42 18.69
CA LYS A 165 -5.99 1.60 19.88
C LYS A 165 -6.22 2.45 21.15
N SER A 166 -5.43 3.52 21.29
CA SER A 166 -5.53 4.45 22.42
C SER A 166 -6.85 5.21 22.49
N LEU A 167 -7.55 5.39 21.36
CA LEU A 167 -8.85 6.03 21.28
C LEU A 167 -10.02 5.03 21.41
N GLY A 168 -9.73 3.73 21.39
CA GLY A 168 -10.76 2.68 21.47
C GLY A 168 -11.73 2.67 20.26
N ASN A 169 -11.40 3.36 19.17
CA ASN A 169 -12.26 3.51 17.99
C ASN A 169 -11.92 2.53 16.85
N ILE A 170 -11.27 1.40 17.17
CA ILE A 170 -10.95 0.39 16.17
C ILE A 170 -12.22 -0.41 15.83
N ILE A 171 -12.54 -0.44 14.54
CA ILE A 171 -13.62 -1.26 13.99
C ILE A 171 -12.99 -2.47 13.29
N LEU A 172 -13.34 -3.67 13.72
CA LEU A 172 -12.87 -4.89 13.11
C LEU A 172 -13.85 -5.36 12.02
N VAL A 173 -13.32 -5.84 10.92
CA VAL A 173 -14.14 -6.37 9.80
C VAL A 173 -15.05 -7.51 10.26
N LYS A 174 -14.58 -8.38 11.19
CA LYS A 174 -15.40 -9.47 11.75
C LYS A 174 -16.64 -8.95 12.46
N ASP A 175 -16.52 -7.85 13.22
CA ASP A 175 -17.64 -7.29 13.98
C ASP A 175 -18.65 -6.63 13.04
N LEU A 176 -18.17 -6.02 11.95
CA LEU A 176 -19.04 -5.53 10.86
C LEU A 176 -19.77 -6.66 10.14
N ALA A 177 -19.11 -7.79 9.92
CA ALA A 177 -19.68 -8.95 9.22
C ALA A 177 -20.79 -9.65 10.01
N GLU A 178 -20.90 -9.42 11.32
CA GLU A 178 -22.02 -9.87 12.14
C GLU A 178 -23.33 -9.11 11.85
N ASN A 179 -23.22 -7.87 11.38
CA ASN A 179 -24.36 -6.96 11.17
C ASN A 179 -24.64 -6.62 9.70
N TYR A 180 -23.64 -6.77 8.84
CA TYR A 180 -23.75 -6.39 7.41
C TYR A 180 -23.23 -7.49 6.51
N HIS A 181 -23.87 -7.65 5.37
CA HIS A 181 -23.37 -8.53 4.30
C HIS A 181 -22.02 -8.07 3.80
N GLY A 182 -21.10 -8.99 3.48
CA GLY A 182 -19.74 -8.66 3.03
C GLY A 182 -19.68 -7.74 1.81
N GLU A 183 -20.63 -7.83 0.89
CA GLU A 183 -20.72 -6.94 -0.28
C GLU A 183 -21.01 -5.49 0.11
N VAL A 184 -21.82 -5.28 1.15
CA VAL A 184 -22.09 -3.93 1.68
C VAL A 184 -20.83 -3.30 2.26
N ILE A 185 -20.07 -4.08 3.03
CA ILE A 185 -18.79 -3.62 3.60
C ILE A 185 -17.79 -3.28 2.48
N ARG A 186 -17.68 -4.14 1.47
CA ARG A 186 -16.80 -3.91 0.31
C ARG A 186 -17.21 -2.67 -0.48
N LEU A 187 -18.49 -2.49 -0.74
CA LEU A 187 -19.00 -1.31 -1.44
C LEU A 187 -18.78 -0.02 -0.65
N ALA A 188 -18.93 -0.07 0.69
CA ALA A 188 -18.61 1.06 1.55
C ALA A 188 -17.13 1.47 1.45
N LEU A 189 -16.21 0.50 1.43
CA LEU A 189 -14.79 0.77 1.21
C LEU A 189 -14.50 1.35 -0.18
N LEU A 190 -15.18 0.87 -1.22
CA LEU A 190 -15.04 1.32 -2.61
C LEU A 190 -15.73 2.67 -2.90
N SER A 191 -16.50 3.21 -1.96
CA SER A 191 -17.19 4.48 -2.11
C SER A 191 -16.25 5.69 -2.13
N SER A 192 -15.01 5.53 -1.67
CA SER A 192 -13.93 6.51 -1.80
C SER A 192 -12.85 5.97 -2.75
N HIS A 193 -12.22 6.86 -3.49
CA HIS A 193 -11.08 6.49 -4.32
C HIS A 193 -9.93 6.01 -3.41
N TYR A 194 -9.24 4.91 -3.78
CA TYR A 194 -8.23 4.30 -2.92
C TYR A 194 -7.09 5.25 -2.52
N ARG A 195 -6.75 6.24 -3.36
CA ARG A 195 -5.75 7.27 -3.02
C ARG A 195 -6.24 8.30 -2.03
N GLN A 196 -7.55 8.41 -1.82
CA GLN A 196 -8.16 9.36 -0.88
C GLN A 196 -8.41 8.69 0.48
N GLY A 197 -8.59 9.50 1.52
CA GLY A 197 -9.04 8.98 2.80
C GLY A 197 -10.53 8.61 2.74
N LEU A 198 -10.88 7.57 3.47
CA LEU A 198 -12.27 7.19 3.72
C LEU A 198 -12.62 7.50 5.17
N ASP A 199 -13.62 8.33 5.40
CA ASP A 199 -14.20 8.51 6.73
C ASP A 199 -15.31 7.49 6.96
N TRP A 200 -15.00 6.44 7.71
CA TRP A 200 -15.97 5.40 8.04
C TRP A 200 -16.96 5.91 9.10
N ASN A 201 -18.21 5.89 8.75
CA ASN A 201 -19.33 6.27 9.61
C ASN A 201 -20.62 5.54 9.20
N GLU A 202 -21.67 5.65 10.03
CA GLU A 202 -22.94 4.97 9.76
C GLU A 202 -23.58 5.39 8.42
N LYS A 203 -23.37 6.62 7.99
CA LYS A 203 -23.91 7.12 6.73
C LYS A 203 -23.33 6.37 5.53
N VAL A 204 -22.01 6.12 5.54
CA VAL A 204 -21.31 5.41 4.45
C VAL A 204 -21.83 3.99 4.32
N ILE A 205 -21.90 3.24 5.43
CA ILE A 205 -22.37 1.85 5.40
C ILE A 205 -23.86 1.76 5.01
N HIS A 206 -24.67 2.70 5.50
CA HIS A 206 -26.10 2.76 5.15
C HIS A 206 -26.35 3.08 3.66
N GLN A 207 -25.56 4.00 3.09
CA GLN A 207 -25.62 4.29 1.66
C GLN A 207 -25.23 3.08 0.81
N ALA A 208 -24.15 2.37 1.19
CA ALA A 208 -23.72 1.15 0.54
C ALA A 208 -24.82 0.07 0.59
N ASN A 209 -25.44 -0.13 1.75
CA ASN A 209 -26.51 -1.10 1.91
C ASN A 209 -27.74 -0.77 1.01
N LYS A 210 -28.13 0.50 0.95
CA LYS A 210 -29.22 0.93 0.06
C LYS A 210 -28.91 0.65 -1.42
N LEU A 211 -27.68 0.92 -1.84
CA LEU A 211 -27.28 0.70 -3.23
C LEU A 211 -27.25 -0.79 -3.57
N ILE A 212 -26.70 -1.63 -2.69
CA ILE A 212 -26.67 -3.09 -2.89
C ILE A 212 -28.10 -3.63 -3.03
N ASN A 213 -29.02 -3.27 -2.14
CA ASN A 213 -30.40 -3.71 -2.20
C ASN A 213 -31.07 -3.29 -3.53
N LYS A 214 -30.85 -2.04 -3.95
CA LYS A 214 -31.37 -1.56 -5.23
C LYS A 214 -30.82 -2.33 -6.44
N LEU A 215 -29.51 -2.65 -6.42
CA LEU A 215 -28.91 -3.45 -7.49
C LEU A 215 -29.50 -4.88 -7.55
N TYR A 216 -29.73 -5.51 -6.40
CA TYR A 216 -30.38 -6.81 -6.36
C TYR A 216 -31.83 -6.76 -6.83
N GLU A 217 -32.62 -5.75 -6.42
CA GLU A 217 -34.00 -5.54 -6.95
C GLU A 217 -34.00 -5.41 -8.47
N ILE A 218 -33.07 -4.66 -9.05
CA ILE A 218 -32.97 -4.53 -10.51
C ILE A 218 -32.59 -5.87 -11.15
N LYS A 219 -31.60 -6.57 -10.57
CA LYS A 219 -31.15 -7.88 -11.04
C LYS A 219 -32.33 -8.86 -11.08
N ASP A 220 -33.11 -8.93 -10.01
CA ASP A 220 -34.28 -9.82 -9.91
C ASP A 220 -35.36 -9.47 -10.95
N ASN A 221 -35.57 -8.17 -11.22
CA ASN A 221 -36.49 -7.70 -12.24
C ASN A 221 -36.02 -8.01 -13.70
N LEU A 222 -34.71 -8.18 -13.88
CA LEU A 222 -34.10 -8.55 -15.17
C LEU A 222 -33.97 -10.07 -15.35
N ASP A 223 -34.33 -10.87 -14.34
CA ASP A 223 -34.25 -12.31 -14.42
C ASP A 223 -35.22 -12.85 -15.49
N GLY A 224 -34.72 -13.67 -16.41
CA GLY A 224 -35.45 -14.17 -17.58
C GLY A 224 -35.48 -13.25 -18.81
N ILE A 225 -34.85 -12.06 -18.76
CA ILE A 225 -34.66 -11.21 -19.94
C ILE A 225 -33.46 -11.70 -20.73
N THR A 226 -33.68 -12.10 -21.98
CA THR A 226 -32.58 -12.46 -22.87
C THR A 226 -31.87 -11.18 -23.35
N ILE A 227 -30.63 -11.01 -22.94
CA ILE A 227 -29.77 -9.90 -23.42
C ILE A 227 -29.41 -10.21 -24.87
N SER A 228 -29.79 -9.33 -25.82
CA SER A 228 -29.28 -9.44 -27.18
C SER A 228 -27.84 -8.98 -27.23
N ASP A 229 -26.91 -9.76 -27.80
CA ASP A 229 -25.49 -9.52 -27.93
C ASP A 229 -25.07 -8.21 -28.64
N LYS A 230 -26.01 -7.32 -28.92
CA LYS A 230 -25.78 -6.15 -29.76
C LYS A 230 -25.43 -4.85 -29.05
N ASN A 231 -25.37 -4.83 -27.73
CA ASN A 231 -24.97 -3.61 -26.98
C ASN A 231 -23.61 -3.78 -26.31
N GLU A 232 -22.53 -3.80 -27.10
CA GLU A 232 -21.14 -3.61 -26.64
C GLU A 232 -20.87 -2.18 -26.13
N ASN A 233 -21.87 -1.32 -26.06
CA ASN A 233 -21.71 0.11 -25.74
C ASN A 233 -21.66 0.46 -24.25
N ASN A 234 -21.46 -0.52 -23.35
CA ASN A 234 -21.18 -0.23 -21.94
C ASN A 234 -19.67 -0.06 -21.66
N LEU A 235 -18.98 0.56 -22.59
CA LEU A 235 -17.56 0.94 -22.44
C LEU A 235 -17.36 1.99 -21.35
N ASP A 236 -18.36 2.78 -20.98
CA ASP A 236 -18.22 3.88 -20.04
C ASP A 236 -17.86 3.39 -18.63
N ALA A 237 -18.50 2.33 -18.13
CA ALA A 237 -18.21 1.78 -16.80
C ALA A 237 -16.79 1.20 -16.70
N ILE A 238 -16.31 0.53 -17.76
CA ILE A 238 -14.95 -0.02 -17.82
C ILE A 238 -13.95 1.12 -17.98
N SER A 239 -14.21 2.10 -18.82
CA SER A 239 -13.32 3.24 -19.03
C SER A 239 -13.14 4.05 -17.76
N ILE A 240 -14.19 4.22 -16.94
CA ILE A 240 -14.11 4.84 -15.62
C ILE A 240 -13.15 4.07 -14.69
N LEU A 241 -13.21 2.74 -14.67
CA LEU A 241 -12.30 1.92 -13.87
C LEU A 241 -10.87 1.93 -14.40
N MET A 242 -10.67 2.10 -15.70
CA MET A 242 -9.33 2.23 -16.29
C MET A 242 -8.65 3.56 -15.95
N ASP A 243 -9.39 4.55 -15.48
CA ASP A 243 -8.86 5.79 -14.95
C ASP A 243 -8.50 5.60 -13.46
N ASP A 244 -7.33 5.03 -13.21
CA ASP A 244 -6.74 4.83 -11.87
C ASP A 244 -7.70 4.16 -10.86
N LEU A 245 -8.46 3.17 -11.30
CA LEU A 245 -9.46 2.44 -10.48
C LEU A 245 -10.50 3.38 -9.85
N ASN A 246 -11.07 4.30 -10.62
CA ASN A 246 -12.06 5.28 -10.17
C ASN A 246 -13.40 4.62 -9.77
N THR A 247 -13.39 3.91 -8.64
CA THR A 247 -14.57 3.22 -8.11
C THR A 247 -15.72 4.17 -7.73
N PRO A 248 -15.48 5.39 -7.18
CA PRO A 248 -16.56 6.35 -6.94
C PRO A 248 -17.27 6.78 -8.22
N GLY A 249 -16.50 6.97 -9.30
CA GLY A 249 -17.07 7.26 -10.63
C GLY A 249 -17.95 6.12 -11.14
N LEU A 250 -17.47 4.88 -11.02
CA LEU A 250 -18.26 3.69 -11.37
C LEU A 250 -19.55 3.58 -10.54
N ILE A 251 -19.49 3.79 -9.24
CA ILE A 251 -20.67 3.77 -8.35
C ILE A 251 -21.67 4.83 -8.78
N THR A 252 -21.20 6.01 -9.18
CA THR A 252 -22.07 7.07 -9.72
C THR A 252 -22.75 6.63 -11.00
N GLU A 253 -22.02 6.02 -11.92
CA GLU A 253 -22.59 5.52 -13.19
C GLU A 253 -23.59 4.39 -12.96
N LEU A 254 -23.30 3.45 -12.08
CA LEU A 254 -24.26 2.41 -11.68
C LEU A 254 -25.54 3.01 -11.10
N ASN A 255 -25.46 4.05 -10.29
CA ASN A 255 -26.64 4.75 -9.78
C ASN A 255 -27.45 5.40 -10.93
N ASN A 256 -26.79 6.00 -11.91
CA ASN A 256 -27.45 6.61 -13.07
C ASN A 256 -28.19 5.56 -13.87
N ILE A 257 -27.57 4.43 -14.15
CA ILE A 257 -28.21 3.28 -14.84
C ILE A 257 -29.41 2.80 -14.02
N CYS A 258 -29.26 2.64 -12.70
CA CYS A 258 -30.38 2.26 -11.84
C CYS A 258 -31.56 3.24 -11.90
N LEU A 259 -31.30 4.54 -12.02
CA LEU A 259 -32.34 5.56 -12.14
C LEU A 259 -33.11 5.45 -13.47
N LEU A 260 -32.44 5.10 -14.57
CA LEU A 260 -33.09 4.87 -15.87
C LEU A 260 -34.09 3.71 -15.83
N TYR A 261 -33.77 2.64 -15.08
CA TYR A 261 -34.67 1.47 -14.95
C TYR A 261 -35.76 1.66 -13.90
N THR A 262 -35.63 2.59 -12.96
CA THR A 262 -36.60 2.80 -11.87
C THR A 262 -37.43 4.06 -12.03
N SER A 263 -37.12 4.93 -12.99
CA SER A 263 -37.97 6.08 -13.32
C SER A 263 -39.24 5.63 -13.99
N PRO A 264 -40.40 6.09 -13.56
CA PRO A 264 -41.65 5.82 -14.29
C PRO A 264 -41.51 6.32 -15.73
N SER A 265 -41.83 5.43 -16.67
CA SER A 265 -41.83 5.81 -18.08
C SER A 265 -42.77 7.01 -18.28
N PRO A 266 -42.40 8.00 -19.13
CA PRO A 266 -43.35 9.06 -19.50
C PRO A 266 -44.69 8.57 -20.03
N ARG A 267 -44.81 7.24 -20.40
CA ARG A 267 -46.03 6.59 -20.82
C ARG A 267 -46.90 6.13 -19.66
N ASP A 268 -46.37 6.02 -18.44
CA ASP A 268 -47.16 5.59 -17.27
C ASP A 268 -47.71 6.81 -16.49
N ALA A 269 -47.50 8.01 -17.00
CA ALA A 269 -48.00 9.27 -16.46
C ALA A 269 -49.22 9.84 -17.22
N LEU A 270 -49.87 9.02 -18.08
CA LEU A 270 -51.11 9.41 -18.80
C LEU A 270 -52.29 8.58 -18.33
#